data_83f871187820e7aebd4e71b4077af0fa
#
_entry.id   83f871187820e7aebd4e71b4077af0fa
#
_cell.length_a   1.000
_cell.length_b   1.000
_cell.length_c   1.000
_cell.angle_alpha   90.00
_cell.angle_beta   90.00
_cell.angle_gamma   90.00
#
_symmetry.space_group_name_H-M   'P 1'
#
loop_
_entity.id
_entity.type
_entity.pdbx_description
1 polymer ?
#
loop_
_entity_poly.entity_id
_entity_poly.type
_entity_poly.pdbx_seq_one_letter_code
_entity_poly.pdbx_strand_id
1 'polypeptide(L)'
;HEMEPNLTAEVCAALYAPTAGIVCPFGLNLALAENACENGVEFKFNTEVKGIRRLEYGWELLTDRGNIRTRAVVNAAGIYADYFHNMVSERKIHITPRRGEYCLLDKTAGEHVKHTIFALPGKYGKGILVSPTVHGNLLLGPTALDIEDREGINTSTAGLSEVIKKAALNVKDLPFGQVITSFAGLRAHEDGHEFIIGEVDGADGFFDCAGVESPG
;
A
#
# COMPACT_ATOMS: atom_id res chain seq x y z
N HIS A 1 -4.91 18.77 22.95
CA HIS A 1 -5.48 17.74 23.84
C HIS A 1 -7.02 17.79 23.95
N GLU A 2 -7.69 18.92 23.65
CA GLU A 2 -9.17 18.97 23.66
C GLU A 2 -9.77 18.03 22.58
N MET A 3 -9.18 17.98 21.39
CA MET A 3 -9.64 17.12 20.28
C MET A 3 -9.26 15.65 20.50
N GLU A 4 -8.06 15.40 21.04
CA GLU A 4 -7.46 14.09 21.27
C GLU A 4 -6.90 13.99 22.70
N PRO A 5 -7.74 13.60 23.69
CA PRO A 5 -7.33 13.59 25.10
C PRO A 5 -6.23 12.57 25.43
N ASN A 6 -6.08 11.54 24.58
CA ASN A 6 -5.12 10.45 24.77
C ASN A 6 -3.74 10.69 24.12
N LEU A 7 -3.49 11.90 23.61
CA LEU A 7 -2.12 12.26 23.21
C LEU A 7 -1.20 12.32 24.44
N THR A 8 0.06 11.94 24.25
CA THR A 8 1.08 12.04 25.31
C THR A 8 1.38 13.50 25.64
N ALA A 9 1.90 13.75 26.82
CA ALA A 9 2.21 15.12 27.28
C ALA A 9 3.33 15.80 26.48
N GLU A 10 4.16 15.02 25.80
CA GLU A 10 5.25 15.53 24.95
C GLU A 10 4.73 16.16 23.64
N VAL A 11 3.49 15.88 23.24
CA VAL A 11 2.87 16.49 22.06
C VAL A 11 2.47 17.93 22.38
N CYS A 12 3.26 18.89 21.92
CA CYS A 12 3.04 20.31 22.17
C CYS A 12 2.25 21.02 21.05
N ALA A 13 2.22 20.47 19.84
CA ALA A 13 1.48 21.01 18.70
C ALA A 13 1.17 19.90 17.67
N ALA A 14 0.15 20.12 16.86
CA ALA A 14 -0.19 19.23 15.72
C ALA A 14 -0.78 20.06 14.57
N LEU A 15 -0.56 19.59 13.35
CA LEU A 15 -1.29 20.06 12.16
C LEU A 15 -2.58 19.26 12.04
N TYR A 16 -3.71 19.96 11.99
CA TYR A 16 -5.02 19.34 11.82
C TYR A 16 -5.50 19.48 10.36
N ALA A 17 -5.92 18.38 9.77
CA ALA A 17 -6.47 18.32 8.42
C ALA A 17 -7.98 18.03 8.50
N PRO A 18 -8.86 19.03 8.53
CA PRO A 18 -10.29 18.85 8.80
C PRO A 18 -11.05 18.16 7.66
N THR A 19 -10.48 18.13 6.45
CA THR A 19 -11.08 17.50 5.27
C THR A 19 -10.55 16.08 5.01
N ALA A 20 -9.62 15.61 5.84
CA ALA A 20 -9.12 14.24 5.74
C ALA A 20 -10.15 13.23 6.28
N GLY A 21 -10.03 11.99 5.81
CA GLY A 21 -10.93 10.91 6.23
C GLY A 21 -10.25 9.56 6.13
N ILE A 22 -10.97 8.54 6.56
CA ILE A 22 -10.58 7.14 6.44
C ILE A 22 -11.57 6.42 5.53
N VAL A 23 -11.09 5.40 4.82
CA VAL A 23 -11.90 4.56 3.94
C VAL A 23 -11.53 3.10 4.16
N CYS A 24 -12.50 2.20 3.99
CA CYS A 24 -12.21 0.78 3.93
C CYS A 24 -11.54 0.44 2.59
N PRO A 25 -10.26 0.02 2.56
CA PRO A 25 -9.57 -0.27 1.30
C PRO A 25 -10.21 -1.45 0.52
N PHE A 26 -10.74 -2.45 1.22
CA PHE A 26 -11.47 -3.55 0.60
C PHE A 26 -12.76 -3.06 -0.07
N GLY A 27 -13.56 -2.26 0.63
CA GLY A 27 -14.79 -1.70 0.08
C GLY A 27 -14.53 -0.79 -1.13
N LEU A 28 -13.49 0.04 -1.06
CA LEU A 28 -13.08 0.89 -2.17
C LEU A 28 -12.66 0.06 -3.39
N ASN A 29 -11.82 -0.97 -3.18
CA ASN A 29 -11.37 -1.84 -4.27
C ASN A 29 -12.53 -2.60 -4.92
N LEU A 30 -13.47 -3.13 -4.12
CA LEU A 30 -14.66 -3.81 -4.64
C LEU A 30 -15.54 -2.86 -5.45
N ALA A 31 -15.83 -1.66 -4.95
CA ALA A 31 -16.65 -0.67 -5.63
C ALA A 31 -16.03 -0.23 -6.97
N LEU A 32 -14.70 -0.08 -7.03
CA LEU A 32 -13.99 0.22 -8.28
C LEU A 32 -14.09 -0.95 -9.27
N ALA A 33 -13.96 -2.19 -8.80
CA ALA A 33 -14.09 -3.38 -9.65
C ALA A 33 -15.52 -3.55 -10.18
N GLU A 34 -16.53 -3.36 -9.35
CA GLU A 34 -17.95 -3.40 -9.75
C GLU A 34 -18.26 -2.33 -10.79
N ASN A 35 -17.82 -1.09 -10.56
CA ASN A 35 -17.97 0.00 -11.52
C ASN A 35 -17.27 -0.31 -12.85
N ALA A 36 -16.08 -0.89 -12.81
CA ALA A 36 -15.37 -1.33 -14.02
C ALA A 36 -16.15 -2.41 -14.80
N CYS A 37 -16.72 -3.41 -14.10
CA CYS A 37 -17.57 -4.42 -14.71
C CYS A 37 -18.81 -3.83 -15.40
N GLU A 38 -19.49 -2.89 -14.74
CA GLU A 38 -20.66 -2.20 -15.32
C GLU A 38 -20.29 -1.41 -16.57
N ASN A 39 -19.05 -0.95 -16.67
CA ASN A 39 -18.50 -0.28 -17.85
C ASN A 39 -17.87 -1.23 -18.88
N GLY A 40 -18.09 -2.53 -18.75
CA GLY A 40 -17.70 -3.54 -19.75
C GLY A 40 -16.27 -4.09 -19.59
N VAL A 41 -15.61 -3.87 -18.46
CA VAL A 41 -14.31 -4.49 -18.17
C VAL A 41 -14.51 -5.97 -17.89
N GLU A 42 -13.71 -6.81 -18.55
CA GLU A 42 -13.66 -8.25 -18.32
C GLU A 42 -12.50 -8.61 -17.38
N PHE A 43 -12.80 -9.21 -16.22
CA PHE A 43 -11.80 -9.70 -15.29
C PHE A 43 -11.41 -11.15 -15.63
N LYS A 44 -10.12 -11.39 -15.83
CA LYS A 44 -9.56 -12.73 -16.05
C LYS A 44 -8.77 -13.17 -14.82
N PHE A 45 -9.50 -13.68 -13.82
CA PHE A 45 -8.88 -14.21 -12.61
C PHE A 45 -8.08 -15.48 -12.88
N ASN A 46 -7.11 -15.76 -11.99
CA ASN A 46 -6.20 -16.91 -12.10
C ASN A 46 -5.53 -16.99 -13.49
N THR A 47 -5.17 -15.86 -14.06
CA THR A 47 -4.50 -15.74 -15.35
C THR A 47 -3.21 -14.98 -15.17
N GLU A 48 -2.10 -15.69 -15.12
CA GLU A 48 -0.78 -15.13 -14.89
C GLU A 48 -0.15 -14.68 -16.21
N VAL A 49 0.26 -13.42 -16.28
CA VAL A 49 1.07 -12.92 -17.40
C VAL A 49 2.53 -13.32 -17.15
N LYS A 50 3.10 -14.12 -18.05
CA LYS A 50 4.48 -14.64 -17.97
C LYS A 50 5.44 -13.91 -18.89
N GLY A 51 4.94 -13.13 -19.83
CA GLY A 51 5.76 -12.39 -20.76
C GLY A 51 4.94 -11.43 -21.61
N ILE A 52 5.64 -10.49 -22.21
CA ILE A 52 5.07 -9.46 -23.07
C ILE A 52 5.87 -9.43 -24.36
N ARG A 53 5.19 -9.40 -25.49
CA ARG A 53 5.81 -9.32 -26.81
C ARG A 53 5.21 -8.18 -27.61
N ARG A 54 6.05 -7.33 -28.19
CA ARG A 54 5.63 -6.30 -29.14
C ARG A 54 5.18 -6.95 -30.45
N LEU A 55 4.08 -6.47 -31.00
CA LEU A 55 3.59 -6.81 -32.32
C LEU A 55 3.79 -5.61 -33.26
N GLU A 56 3.51 -5.79 -34.53
CA GLU A 56 3.49 -4.68 -35.51
C GLU A 56 2.46 -3.61 -35.09
N TYR A 57 1.31 -4.04 -34.53
CA TYR A 57 0.27 -3.18 -33.99
C TYR A 57 -0.15 -3.66 -32.59
N GLY A 58 0.43 -3.02 -31.56
CA GLY A 58 0.11 -3.32 -30.16
C GLY A 58 0.97 -4.43 -29.55
N TRP A 59 0.37 -5.20 -28.65
CA TRP A 59 1.06 -6.10 -27.73
C TRP A 59 0.40 -7.47 -27.65
N GLU A 60 1.19 -8.49 -27.37
CA GLU A 60 0.75 -9.82 -27.00
C GLU A 60 1.23 -10.18 -25.61
N LEU A 61 0.29 -10.41 -24.70
CA LEU A 61 0.54 -10.91 -23.36
C LEU A 61 0.55 -12.44 -23.41
N LEU A 62 1.65 -13.03 -23.00
CA LEU A 62 1.80 -14.48 -22.89
C LEU A 62 1.30 -14.90 -21.51
N THR A 63 0.21 -15.64 -21.44
CA THR A 63 -0.38 -16.10 -20.19
C THR A 63 -0.40 -17.61 -20.08
N ASP A 64 -0.60 -18.12 -18.87
CA ASP A 64 -0.76 -19.55 -18.60
C ASP A 64 -2.10 -20.11 -19.11
N ARG A 65 -3.02 -19.22 -19.56
CA ARG A 65 -4.37 -19.58 -20.07
C ARG A 65 -4.61 -19.17 -21.52
N GLY A 66 -3.54 -18.95 -22.26
CA GLY A 66 -3.58 -18.51 -23.65
C GLY A 66 -3.18 -17.05 -23.82
N ASN A 67 -2.76 -16.69 -25.02
CA ASN A 67 -2.25 -15.37 -25.30
C ASN A 67 -3.38 -14.35 -25.49
N ILE A 68 -3.15 -13.13 -25.05
CA ILE A 68 -4.08 -12.00 -25.19
C ILE A 68 -3.42 -10.94 -26.05
N ARG A 69 -4.06 -10.53 -27.15
CA ARG A 69 -3.62 -9.43 -28.00
C ARG A 69 -4.39 -8.18 -27.70
N THR A 70 -3.68 -7.07 -27.59
CA THR A 70 -4.27 -5.76 -27.26
C THR A 70 -3.51 -4.64 -27.95
N ARG A 71 -4.18 -3.50 -28.11
CA ARG A 71 -3.55 -2.28 -28.65
C ARG A 71 -2.69 -1.56 -27.60
N ALA A 72 -3.09 -1.63 -26.33
CA ALA A 72 -2.38 -0.98 -25.24
C ALA A 72 -2.36 -1.90 -24.00
N VAL A 73 -1.35 -1.71 -23.17
CA VAL A 73 -1.15 -2.39 -21.88
C VAL A 73 -0.98 -1.34 -20.80
N VAL A 74 -1.63 -1.53 -19.67
CA VAL A 74 -1.35 -0.79 -18.43
C VAL A 74 -0.74 -1.75 -17.43
N ASN A 75 0.51 -1.54 -17.08
CA ASN A 75 1.23 -2.30 -16.08
C ASN A 75 0.95 -1.73 -14.68
N ALA A 76 0.05 -2.33 -13.95
CA ALA A 76 -0.27 -1.99 -12.57
C ALA A 76 0.01 -3.18 -11.63
N ALA A 77 1.14 -3.87 -11.87
CA ALA A 77 1.47 -5.13 -11.20
C ALA A 77 2.10 -4.96 -9.80
N GLY A 78 2.02 -3.75 -9.20
CA GLY A 78 2.49 -3.49 -7.84
C GLY A 78 3.97 -3.82 -7.66
N ILE A 79 4.29 -4.68 -6.70
CA ILE A 79 5.68 -5.10 -6.43
C ILE A 79 6.36 -5.87 -7.56
N TYR A 80 5.62 -6.26 -8.60
CA TYR A 80 6.13 -6.94 -9.79
C TYR A 80 6.14 -6.05 -11.03
N ALA A 81 5.82 -4.76 -10.91
CA ALA A 81 5.72 -3.88 -12.07
C ALA A 81 7.06 -3.71 -12.81
N ASP A 82 8.18 -3.76 -12.10
CA ASP A 82 9.52 -3.72 -12.69
C ASP A 82 9.82 -4.91 -13.61
N TYR A 83 9.27 -6.11 -13.33
CA TYR A 83 9.44 -7.24 -14.23
C TYR A 83 8.86 -6.95 -15.61
N PHE A 84 7.65 -6.41 -15.66
CA PHE A 84 6.97 -6.13 -16.92
C PHE A 84 7.56 -4.92 -17.62
N HIS A 85 7.85 -3.85 -16.89
CA HIS A 85 8.57 -2.70 -17.43
C HIS A 85 9.90 -3.13 -18.08
N ASN A 86 10.68 -3.93 -17.38
CA ASN A 86 11.99 -4.37 -17.81
C ASN A 86 11.98 -5.34 -19.02
N MET A 87 10.81 -5.90 -19.37
CA MET A 87 10.66 -6.68 -20.60
C MET A 87 10.55 -5.81 -21.85
N VAL A 88 10.06 -4.58 -21.72
CA VAL A 88 9.68 -3.72 -22.85
C VAL A 88 10.53 -2.47 -22.99
N SER A 89 11.24 -2.05 -21.97
CA SER A 89 12.06 -0.85 -21.91
C SER A 89 13.57 -1.16 -21.86
N GLU A 90 14.37 -0.31 -22.51
CA GLU A 90 15.83 -0.34 -22.34
C GLU A 90 16.24 0.27 -20.98
N ARG A 91 15.55 1.35 -20.55
CA ARG A 91 15.73 1.94 -19.22
C ARG A 91 15.10 1.02 -18.20
N LYS A 92 15.92 0.47 -17.31
CA LYS A 92 15.43 -0.44 -16.27
C LYS A 92 15.01 0.32 -15.03
N ILE A 93 13.97 -0.18 -14.38
CA ILE A 93 13.53 0.25 -13.04
C ILE A 93 13.69 -0.91 -12.08
N HIS A 94 13.72 -0.62 -10.80
CA HIS A 94 13.79 -1.63 -9.75
C HIS A 94 12.81 -1.28 -8.64
N ILE A 95 12.02 -2.29 -8.23
CA ILE A 95 11.07 -2.17 -7.14
C ILE A 95 11.51 -3.06 -5.98
N THR A 96 11.78 -2.43 -4.86
CA THR A 96 12.08 -3.08 -3.60
C THR A 96 10.80 -3.24 -2.79
N PRO A 97 10.40 -4.45 -2.42
CA PRO A 97 9.27 -4.64 -1.52
C PRO A 97 9.54 -4.00 -0.16
N ARG A 98 8.70 -3.04 0.24
CA ARG A 98 8.78 -2.39 1.56
C ARG A 98 7.68 -2.92 2.46
N ARG A 99 8.04 -3.81 3.39
CA ARG A 99 7.09 -4.44 4.31
C ARG A 99 6.62 -3.48 5.38
N GLY A 100 5.31 -3.39 5.53
CA GLY A 100 4.62 -2.67 6.61
C GLY A 100 3.85 -3.65 7.48
N GLU A 101 4.22 -3.75 8.74
CA GLU A 101 3.57 -4.62 9.72
C GLU A 101 2.61 -3.82 10.59
N TYR A 102 1.47 -4.42 10.95
CA TYR A 102 0.38 -3.78 11.67
C TYR A 102 -0.11 -4.63 12.84
N CYS A 103 -0.62 -3.96 13.87
CA CYS A 103 -1.46 -4.54 14.91
C CYS A 103 -2.88 -3.98 14.79
N LEU A 104 -3.88 -4.86 14.73
CA LEU A 104 -5.29 -4.49 14.79
C LEU A 104 -5.83 -4.82 16.17
N LEU A 105 -6.42 -3.82 16.83
CA LEU A 105 -7.02 -3.96 18.14
C LEU A 105 -8.55 -4.15 18.02
N ASP A 106 -9.13 -4.71 19.05
CA ASP A 106 -10.57 -4.92 19.17
C ASP A 106 -11.36 -3.60 19.08
N LYS A 107 -12.65 -3.69 18.78
CA LYS A 107 -13.57 -2.53 18.71
C LYS A 107 -13.70 -1.79 20.03
N THR A 108 -13.46 -2.44 21.15
CA THR A 108 -13.45 -1.79 22.47
C THR A 108 -12.33 -0.77 22.61
N ALA A 109 -11.30 -0.86 21.77
CA ALA A 109 -10.23 0.14 21.67
C ALA A 109 -10.49 1.21 20.59
N GLY A 110 -11.55 1.09 19.80
CA GLY A 110 -11.77 1.87 18.58
C GLY A 110 -11.92 3.37 18.80
N GLU A 111 -12.45 3.76 19.95
CA GLU A 111 -12.64 5.19 20.32
C GLU A 111 -11.45 5.77 21.08
N HIS A 112 -10.34 5.04 21.20
CA HIS A 112 -9.16 5.50 21.92
C HIS A 112 -8.57 6.76 21.29
N VAL A 113 -8.63 6.90 19.97
CA VAL A 113 -8.40 8.14 19.23
C VAL A 113 -9.55 8.40 18.26
N LYS A 114 -9.83 9.68 18.00
CA LYS A 114 -10.92 10.12 17.09
C LYS A 114 -10.40 10.37 15.67
N HIS A 115 -9.13 10.65 15.54
CA HIS A 115 -8.45 10.98 14.29
C HIS A 115 -7.26 10.04 14.07
N THR A 116 -6.81 9.92 12.82
CA THR A 116 -5.53 9.26 12.56
C THR A 116 -4.40 10.13 13.06
N ILE A 117 -3.64 9.63 14.02
CA ILE A 117 -2.50 10.33 14.62
C ILE A 117 -1.23 9.91 13.88
N PHE A 118 -0.56 10.89 13.30
CA PHE A 118 0.74 10.74 12.63
C PHE A 118 1.85 11.29 13.54
N ALA A 119 2.95 10.55 13.64
CA ALA A 119 4.19 11.12 14.13
C ALA A 119 4.79 12.10 13.10
N LEU A 120 5.71 12.96 13.54
CA LEU A 120 6.52 13.73 12.58
C LEU A 120 7.29 12.77 11.66
N PRO A 121 7.36 13.06 10.35
CA PRO A 121 8.11 12.24 9.42
C PRO A 121 9.59 12.12 9.83
N GLY A 122 10.09 10.90 9.89
CA GLY A 122 11.49 10.59 10.10
C GLY A 122 12.18 10.16 8.81
N LYS A 123 13.39 9.62 8.91
CA LYS A 123 14.19 9.14 7.78
C LYS A 123 13.46 8.15 6.88
N TYR A 124 12.54 7.37 7.44
CA TYR A 124 11.78 6.33 6.74
C TYR A 124 10.29 6.68 6.56
N GLY A 125 9.96 7.96 6.45
CA GLY A 125 8.61 8.46 6.21
C GLY A 125 7.81 8.74 7.48
N LYS A 126 6.48 8.57 7.41
CA LYS A 126 5.50 9.03 8.41
C LYS A 126 5.57 8.34 9.77
N GLY A 127 6.37 7.29 9.92
CA GLY A 127 6.42 6.49 11.16
C GLY A 127 5.15 5.66 11.38
N ILE A 128 4.96 5.23 12.63
CA ILE A 128 3.80 4.44 13.06
C ILE A 128 2.61 5.37 13.29
N LEU A 129 1.47 5.02 12.69
CA LEU A 129 0.20 5.69 12.87
C LEU A 129 -0.62 4.97 13.94
N VAL A 130 -1.45 5.75 14.64
CA VAL A 130 -2.55 5.26 15.46
C VAL A 130 -3.83 5.75 14.80
N SER A 131 -4.64 4.85 14.27
CA SER A 131 -5.79 5.21 13.43
C SER A 131 -7.05 4.44 13.82
N PRO A 132 -8.18 5.13 13.99
CA PRO A 132 -9.45 4.44 14.02
C PRO A 132 -9.73 3.82 12.66
N THR A 133 -10.57 2.80 12.60
CA THR A 133 -11.02 2.20 11.34
C THR A 133 -12.50 2.46 11.12
N VAL A 134 -12.98 2.38 9.87
CA VAL A 134 -14.40 2.53 9.54
C VAL A 134 -15.30 1.45 10.18
N HIS A 135 -14.70 0.36 10.65
CA HIS A 135 -15.41 -0.74 11.32
C HIS A 135 -15.36 -0.65 12.85
N GLY A 136 -14.78 0.41 13.40
CA GLY A 136 -14.71 0.67 14.83
C GLY A 136 -13.54 -0.01 15.56
N ASN A 137 -12.56 -0.54 14.85
CA ASN A 137 -11.32 -1.06 15.42
C ASN A 137 -10.26 0.05 15.53
N LEU A 138 -9.18 -0.20 16.27
CA LEU A 138 -7.99 0.63 16.29
C LEU A 138 -6.85 -0.08 15.56
N LEU A 139 -6.21 0.63 14.64
CA LEU A 139 -5.10 0.11 13.84
C LEU A 139 -3.80 0.84 14.21
N LEU A 140 -2.75 0.08 14.51
CA LEU A 140 -1.41 0.58 14.77
C LEU A 140 -0.46 0.11 13.66
N GLY A 141 0.35 1.00 13.13
CA GLY A 141 1.28 0.69 12.05
C GLY A 141 1.28 1.77 10.95
N PRO A 142 1.95 1.53 9.84
CA PRO A 142 2.84 0.40 9.56
C PRO A 142 4.29 0.62 10.00
N THR A 143 5.06 -0.45 10.03
CA THR A 143 6.53 -0.36 9.92
C THR A 143 6.95 -0.05 8.47
N ALA A 144 8.26 0.15 8.24
CA ALA A 144 8.81 0.34 6.91
C ALA A 144 10.18 -0.38 6.83
N LEU A 145 10.15 -1.62 6.37
CA LEU A 145 11.35 -2.45 6.24
C LEU A 145 11.48 -2.94 4.80
N ASP A 146 12.56 -2.56 4.15
CA ASP A 146 12.90 -3.05 2.82
C ASP A 146 13.36 -4.51 2.93
N ILE A 147 12.80 -5.37 2.08
CA ILE A 147 13.10 -6.80 2.03
C ILE A 147 13.28 -7.24 0.58
N GLU A 148 13.95 -8.38 0.39
CA GLU A 148 14.14 -8.95 -0.96
C GLU A 148 12.98 -9.87 -1.36
N ASP A 149 12.34 -10.51 -0.38
CA ASP A 149 11.28 -11.47 -0.61
C ASP A 149 9.96 -10.79 -0.99
N ARG A 150 9.54 -10.96 -2.23
CA ARG A 150 8.28 -10.41 -2.77
C ARG A 150 7.03 -11.12 -2.26
N GLU A 151 7.20 -12.22 -1.53
CA GLU A 151 6.11 -12.95 -0.85
C GLU A 151 6.17 -12.79 0.68
N GLY A 152 7.09 -11.96 1.19
CA GLY A 152 7.39 -11.77 2.61
C GLY A 152 6.33 -11.00 3.38
N ILE A 153 5.07 -11.45 3.39
CA ILE A 153 3.92 -10.83 4.08
C ILE A 153 3.74 -11.31 5.53
N ASN A 154 4.73 -12.00 6.08
CA ASN A 154 4.72 -12.42 7.48
C ASN A 154 5.01 -11.24 8.42
N THR A 155 4.46 -11.30 9.63
CA THR A 155 4.85 -10.40 10.72
C THR A 155 6.05 -10.96 11.48
N SER A 156 6.79 -10.07 12.15
CA SER A 156 7.96 -10.42 12.94
C SER A 156 7.86 -9.84 14.36
N THR A 157 8.49 -10.51 15.32
CA THR A 157 8.56 -10.00 16.70
C THR A 157 9.20 -8.62 16.75
N ALA A 158 10.23 -8.38 15.92
CA ALA A 158 10.92 -7.09 15.86
C ALA A 158 10.00 -5.98 15.34
N GLY A 159 9.29 -6.24 14.23
CA GLY A 159 8.37 -5.27 13.62
C GLY A 159 7.18 -4.95 14.51
N LEU A 160 6.53 -5.97 15.10
CA LEU A 160 5.42 -5.74 16.02
C LEU A 160 5.87 -5.01 17.29
N SER A 161 7.08 -5.30 17.81
CA SER A 161 7.65 -4.55 18.94
C SER A 161 7.93 -3.09 18.57
N GLU A 162 8.35 -2.82 17.35
CA GLU A 162 8.53 -1.47 16.83
C GLU A 162 7.19 -0.73 16.76
N VAL A 163 6.13 -1.36 16.22
CA VAL A 163 4.77 -0.79 16.17
C VAL A 163 4.32 -0.36 17.55
N ILE A 164 4.40 -1.26 18.54
CA ILE A 164 3.98 -1.01 19.93
C ILE A 164 4.77 0.16 20.54
N LYS A 165 6.11 0.12 20.45
CA LYS A 165 6.97 1.14 21.06
C LYS A 165 6.73 2.53 20.45
N LYS A 166 6.65 2.61 19.12
CA LYS A 166 6.51 3.90 18.42
C LYS A 166 5.09 4.48 18.53
N ALA A 167 4.04 3.65 18.53
CA ALA A 167 2.68 4.11 18.78
C ALA A 167 2.55 4.79 20.15
N ALA A 168 3.17 4.20 21.19
CA ALA A 168 3.14 4.72 22.54
C ALA A 168 3.87 6.08 22.72
N LEU A 169 4.68 6.51 21.75
CA LEU A 169 5.34 7.84 21.81
C LEU A 169 4.34 8.98 21.60
N ASN A 170 3.26 8.77 20.87
CA ASN A 170 2.30 9.81 20.55
C ASN A 170 0.97 9.64 21.29
N VAL A 171 0.58 8.42 21.61
CA VAL A 171 -0.70 8.10 22.24
C VAL A 171 -0.46 7.28 23.50
N LYS A 172 -0.92 7.80 24.63
CA LYS A 172 -0.79 7.15 25.95
C LYS A 172 -1.83 6.04 26.12
N ASP A 173 -1.57 5.16 27.08
CA ASP A 173 -2.50 4.15 27.59
C ASP A 173 -3.13 3.26 26.50
N LEU A 174 -2.39 3.02 25.39
CA LEU A 174 -2.84 2.13 24.34
C LEU A 174 -3.10 0.73 24.89
N PRO A 175 -4.30 0.16 24.67
CA PRO A 175 -4.68 -1.14 25.25
C PRO A 175 -4.10 -2.31 24.45
N PHE A 176 -2.78 -2.49 24.48
CA PHE A 176 -2.09 -3.53 23.69
C PHE A 176 -2.57 -4.96 23.99
N GLY A 177 -3.13 -5.21 25.15
CA GLY A 177 -3.77 -6.51 25.46
C GLY A 177 -5.03 -6.82 24.63
N GLN A 178 -5.53 -5.84 23.87
CA GLN A 178 -6.70 -5.99 23.00
C GLN A 178 -6.32 -6.21 21.52
N VAL A 179 -5.06 -6.52 21.22
CA VAL A 179 -4.66 -6.90 19.86
C VAL A 179 -5.34 -8.22 19.49
N ILE A 180 -6.19 -8.19 18.47
CA ILE A 180 -6.94 -9.35 17.98
C ILE A 180 -6.23 -10.05 16.80
N THR A 181 -5.43 -9.31 16.05
CA THR A 181 -4.62 -9.87 14.95
C THR A 181 -3.47 -8.94 14.58
N SER A 182 -2.49 -9.50 13.88
CA SER A 182 -1.42 -8.76 13.21
C SER A 182 -1.30 -9.23 11.76
N PHE A 183 -0.89 -8.33 10.89
CA PHE A 183 -0.68 -8.63 9.47
C PHE A 183 0.40 -7.74 8.89
N ALA A 184 0.87 -8.10 7.71
CA ALA A 184 1.79 -7.28 6.95
C ALA A 184 1.39 -7.20 5.48
N GLY A 185 1.86 -6.15 4.81
CA GLY A 185 1.71 -5.97 3.37
C GLY A 185 2.98 -5.36 2.79
N LEU A 186 3.14 -5.49 1.48
CA LEU A 186 4.30 -5.01 0.74
C LEU A 186 3.92 -3.78 -0.10
N ARG A 187 4.66 -2.69 0.07
CA ARG A 187 4.58 -1.51 -0.79
C ARG A 187 5.60 -1.63 -1.91
N ALA A 188 5.22 -1.19 -3.08
CA ALA A 188 6.06 -1.20 -4.28
C ALA A 188 7.01 0.02 -4.28
N HIS A 189 8.06 -0.01 -3.44
CA HIS A 189 9.01 1.07 -3.34
C HIS A 189 9.95 1.08 -4.53
N GLU A 190 9.94 2.15 -5.32
CA GLU A 190 10.86 2.35 -6.45
C GLU A 190 12.11 3.11 -5.96
N ASP A 191 13.28 2.73 -6.45
CA ASP A 191 14.57 3.24 -5.95
C ASP A 191 14.74 4.77 -6.12
N GLY A 192 14.10 5.38 -7.12
CA GLY A 192 14.07 6.83 -7.33
C GLY A 192 13.10 7.58 -6.41
N HIS A 193 12.31 6.86 -5.61
CA HIS A 193 11.26 7.41 -4.74
C HIS A 193 10.14 8.17 -5.48
N GLU A 194 9.88 7.83 -6.73
CA GLU A 194 8.87 8.47 -7.56
C GLU A 194 7.79 7.49 -8.02
N PHE A 195 6.59 8.00 -8.23
CA PHE A 195 5.54 7.27 -8.93
C PHE A 195 5.83 7.32 -10.44
N ILE A 196 5.91 6.16 -11.07
CA ILE A 196 6.11 6.03 -12.50
C ILE A 196 4.74 5.84 -13.15
N ILE A 197 4.17 6.93 -13.65
CA ILE A 197 2.84 6.93 -14.26
C ILE A 197 2.92 7.55 -15.64
N GLY A 198 2.68 6.75 -16.67
CA GLY A 198 2.69 7.22 -18.05
C GLY A 198 3.16 6.18 -19.06
N GLU A 199 3.22 6.61 -20.32
CA GLU A 199 3.70 5.77 -21.40
C GLU A 199 5.23 5.56 -21.30
N VAL A 200 5.65 4.34 -21.54
CA VAL A 200 7.06 3.97 -21.45
C VAL A 200 7.81 4.35 -22.72
N ASP A 201 8.90 5.08 -22.59
CA ASP A 201 9.72 5.53 -23.71
C ASP A 201 10.16 4.34 -24.59
N GLY A 202 9.91 4.45 -25.90
CA GLY A 202 10.24 3.42 -26.88
C GLY A 202 9.31 2.21 -26.88
N ALA A 203 8.27 2.21 -26.06
CA ALA A 203 7.29 1.12 -25.95
C ALA A 203 5.84 1.62 -26.17
N ASP A 204 5.57 2.23 -27.34
CA ASP A 204 4.29 2.86 -27.65
C ASP A 204 3.10 1.97 -27.32
N GLY A 205 2.13 2.51 -26.61
CA GLY A 205 0.95 1.80 -26.13
C GLY A 205 1.21 0.95 -24.87
N PHE A 206 2.39 1.03 -24.26
CA PHE A 206 2.67 0.41 -22.96
C PHE A 206 2.80 1.50 -21.90
N PHE A 207 1.96 1.43 -20.88
CA PHE A 207 1.87 2.42 -19.82
C PHE A 207 2.21 1.79 -18.47
N ASP A 208 3.03 2.44 -17.68
CA ASP A 208 3.25 2.07 -16.29
C ASP A 208 2.31 2.80 -15.33
N CYS A 209 1.91 2.10 -14.29
CA CYS A 209 1.40 2.59 -13.03
C CYS A 209 2.19 1.87 -11.94
N ALA A 210 3.47 2.23 -11.79
CA ALA A 210 4.46 1.52 -11.00
C ALA A 210 5.05 2.42 -9.91
N GLY A 211 5.70 1.82 -8.92
CA GLY A 211 6.28 2.55 -7.80
C GLY A 211 5.25 3.24 -6.91
N VAL A 212 3.97 2.89 -7.06
CA VAL A 212 2.88 3.50 -6.28
C VAL A 212 2.89 2.89 -4.87
N GLU A 213 3.36 3.69 -3.93
CA GLU A 213 3.37 3.35 -2.52
C GLU A 213 2.60 4.39 -1.69
N SER A 214 2.51 4.19 -0.40
CA SER A 214 1.72 5.04 0.49
C SER A 214 2.23 6.50 0.54
N PRO A 215 1.36 7.49 0.37
CA PRO A 215 -0.07 7.44 0.08
C PRO A 215 -0.34 7.46 -1.44
N GLY A 216 -0.38 6.31 -2.06
CA GLY A 216 -0.65 6.16 -3.48
C GLY A 216 -2.05 5.65 -3.75
#